data_08756df5bc903a4d6c9a84ccdcc0a834
#
_entry.id   08756df5bc903a4d6c9a84ccdcc0a834
#
_cell.length_a   1.000
_cell.length_b   1.000
_cell.length_c   1.000
_cell.angle_alpha   90.00
_cell.angle_beta   90.00
_cell.angle_gamma   90.00
#
_symmetry.space_group_name_H-M   'P 1'
#
loop_
_entity.id
_entity.type
_entity.pdbx_description
1 polymer ?
#
loop_
_entity_poly.entity_id
_entity_poly.type
_entity_poly.pdbx_seq_one_letter_code
_entity_poly.pdbx_strand_id
1 'polypeptide(L)'
;MRNLRYWWFCLALLPWGALGQTGPTEVIVIPAQNAYRQGHYAEAESQYLQAEKEAESERPNGPHLAKILNNLGVLYQREARYEEAEKVLRRALEIWQKQTDPKPLELATVLNNLASLYTFQSRFAEAEPLYRECLELREKNLGPEDLKVANALNNQGEFYWEQGKVAEAEPLYRRAILIKEKILGPEDPGLAASLNNLGSIYMRQGKYAESEVLYKRSLAIRQAVFGHEHPDVANSISNLASLYSLQGRYAEAEPMLLRSLSMVEKYLGPDHPDVACNLNNLAELRFSQKRYAEAEPLLRRALAIREKAFGPDSPAVAEILDNLGGDLLVEYKQLNVDPLYLRSLAIRKKVFGPESPLVVNSLDNLAAAYTQEGKYPEAEQTYSAALALLVKQPKPDAPALAGVYFNLAVLYQREGKHKKARKMAEKAKSLRDSAASS
;
A
#
# COMPACT_ATOMS: atom_id res chain seq x y z
N MET A 1 20.74 -6.05 -14.25
CA MET A 1 19.32 -6.43 -14.25
C MET A 1 18.71 -5.80 -13.02
N ARG A 2 18.20 -4.57 -13.13
CA ARG A 2 17.37 -3.96 -12.09
C ARG A 2 15.96 -3.92 -12.65
N ASN A 3 15.22 -5.02 -12.51
CA ASN A 3 13.78 -4.94 -12.56
C ASN A 3 13.38 -4.09 -11.36
N LEU A 4 12.65 -3.02 -11.61
CA LEU A 4 12.01 -2.22 -10.56
C LEU A 4 11.08 -3.16 -9.80
N ARG A 5 11.61 -3.78 -8.73
CA ARG A 5 10.80 -4.53 -7.79
C ARG A 5 9.83 -3.53 -7.21
N TYR A 6 8.55 -3.86 -7.21
CA TYR A 6 7.51 -3.00 -6.68
C TYR A 6 7.66 -2.96 -5.17
N TRP A 7 8.05 -1.81 -4.66
CA TRP A 7 8.08 -1.51 -3.25
C TRP A 7 6.66 -1.19 -2.81
N TRP A 8 6.02 -2.14 -2.17
CA TRP A 8 4.81 -1.86 -1.41
C TRP A 8 5.26 -1.26 -0.08
N PHE A 9 5.07 0.02 0.03
CA PHE A 9 5.39 0.70 1.28
C PHE A 9 4.32 0.39 2.31
N CYS A 10 4.74 0.32 3.58
CA CYS A 10 3.84 0.41 4.70
C CYS A 10 3.16 1.78 4.63
N LEU A 11 2.09 1.86 3.84
CA LEU A 11 1.28 3.06 3.78
C LEU A 11 0.64 3.21 5.14
N ALA A 12 0.99 4.29 5.83
CA ALA A 12 0.36 4.63 7.09
C ALA A 12 -1.07 5.07 6.79
N LEU A 13 -1.93 4.08 6.81
CA LEU A 13 -3.34 4.21 6.57
C LEU A 13 -4.02 4.63 7.84
N LEU A 14 -4.18 5.90 8.04
CA LEU A 14 -5.37 6.39 8.71
C LEU A 14 -5.59 7.85 8.31
N PRO A 15 -6.73 8.15 7.69
CA PRO A 15 -7.19 9.51 7.72
C PRO A 15 -7.40 9.87 9.19
N TRP A 16 -6.91 11.01 9.58
CA TRP A 16 -7.41 11.69 10.75
C TRP A 16 -8.92 11.85 10.54
N GLY A 17 -9.68 10.86 11.00
CA GLY A 17 -11.13 10.94 11.02
C GLY A 17 -11.47 12.18 11.83
N ALA A 18 -12.16 13.13 11.22
CA ALA A 18 -12.61 14.34 11.90
C ALA A 18 -13.37 13.93 13.15
N LEU A 19 -12.79 14.21 14.29
CA LEU A 19 -13.41 14.07 15.59
C LEU A 19 -14.48 15.16 15.70
N GLY A 20 -15.74 14.76 15.64
CA GLY A 20 -16.90 15.63 15.78
C GLY A 20 -17.10 16.06 17.24
N GLN A 21 -17.77 17.20 17.41
CA GLN A 21 -17.98 17.87 18.70
C GLN A 21 -18.99 17.18 19.63
N THR A 22 -18.79 17.40 20.88
CA THR A 22 -19.22 16.97 22.22
C THR A 22 -20.71 16.76 22.55
N GLY A 23 -21.04 15.58 23.19
CA GLY A 23 -22.25 15.19 23.89
C GLY A 23 -21.94 14.21 25.04
N PRO A 24 -22.87 13.78 25.90
CA PRO A 24 -22.58 12.96 27.10
C PRO A 24 -21.83 11.66 26.87
N THR A 25 -22.01 10.99 25.74
CA THR A 25 -21.25 9.81 25.28
C THR A 25 -19.81 10.14 24.87
N GLU A 26 -19.47 11.40 24.66
CA GLU A 26 -18.12 11.86 24.33
C GLU A 26 -17.16 11.70 25.49
N VAL A 27 -17.63 11.71 26.72
CA VAL A 27 -16.80 11.47 27.90
C VAL A 27 -16.11 10.10 27.86
N ILE A 28 -16.74 9.09 27.22
CA ILE A 28 -16.19 7.73 27.10
C ILE A 28 -15.41 7.55 25.80
N VAL A 29 -15.82 8.22 24.72
CA VAL A 29 -15.18 8.10 23.39
C VAL A 29 -13.83 8.84 23.33
N ILE A 30 -13.70 9.98 24.02
CA ILE A 30 -12.45 10.75 24.05
C ILE A 30 -11.27 9.95 24.63
N PRO A 31 -11.38 9.25 25.77
CA PRO A 31 -10.31 8.39 26.28
C PRO A 31 -9.91 7.30 25.27
N ALA A 32 -10.89 6.60 24.67
CA ALA A 32 -10.63 5.56 23.66
C ALA A 32 -9.87 6.11 22.45
N GLN A 33 -10.22 7.31 21.97
CA GLN A 33 -9.53 7.98 20.88
C GLN A 33 -8.10 8.38 21.27
N ASN A 34 -7.89 8.81 22.51
CA ASN A 34 -6.54 9.15 23.01
C ASN A 34 -5.67 7.90 23.16
N ALA A 35 -6.20 6.81 23.71
CA ALA A 35 -5.52 5.52 23.77
C ALA A 35 -5.15 5.02 22.37
N TYR A 36 -6.09 5.10 21.41
CA TYR A 36 -5.83 4.78 20.02
C TYR A 36 -4.67 5.60 19.42
N ARG A 37 -4.67 6.94 19.64
CA ARG A 37 -3.61 7.84 19.15
C ARG A 37 -2.24 7.55 19.76
N GLN A 38 -2.20 7.03 20.98
CA GLN A 38 -1.00 6.63 21.68
C GLN A 38 -0.50 5.23 21.32
N GLY A 39 -1.25 4.50 20.48
CA GLY A 39 -0.95 3.12 20.11
C GLY A 39 -1.38 2.07 21.15
N HIS A 40 -2.15 2.48 22.18
CA HIS A 40 -2.68 1.59 23.22
C HIS A 40 -3.99 0.95 22.75
N TYR A 41 -3.92 0.09 21.73
CA TYR A 41 -5.09 -0.42 21.01
C TYR A 41 -6.00 -1.29 21.86
N ALA A 42 -5.46 -2.15 22.74
CA ALA A 42 -6.25 -2.98 23.64
C ALA A 42 -7.07 -2.14 24.64
N GLU A 43 -6.51 -1.03 25.14
CA GLU A 43 -7.21 -0.08 25.99
C GLU A 43 -8.31 0.65 25.21
N ALA A 44 -8.01 1.10 23.99
CA ALA A 44 -8.98 1.76 23.12
C ALA A 44 -10.16 0.82 22.80
N GLU A 45 -9.89 -0.46 22.49
CA GLU A 45 -10.93 -1.46 22.24
C GLU A 45 -11.86 -1.62 23.44
N SER A 46 -11.29 -1.84 24.63
CA SER A 46 -12.08 -2.01 25.86
C SER A 46 -13.03 -0.84 26.10
N GLN A 47 -12.54 0.39 25.91
CA GLN A 47 -13.32 1.62 26.10
C GLN A 47 -14.39 1.79 25.02
N TYR A 48 -14.10 1.47 23.74
CA TYR A 48 -15.09 1.51 22.67
C TYR A 48 -16.20 0.45 22.85
N LEU A 49 -15.85 -0.77 23.28
CA LEU A 49 -16.84 -1.82 23.56
C LEU A 49 -17.77 -1.46 24.72
N GLN A 50 -17.24 -0.81 25.77
CA GLN A 50 -18.07 -0.26 26.83
C GLN A 50 -19.03 0.81 26.29
N ALA A 51 -18.52 1.77 25.50
CA ALA A 51 -19.33 2.82 24.89
C ALA A 51 -20.40 2.24 23.93
N GLU A 52 -20.06 1.19 23.16
CA GLU A 52 -21.02 0.48 22.29
C GLU A 52 -22.18 -0.07 23.11
N LYS A 53 -21.89 -0.78 24.20
CA LYS A 53 -22.91 -1.38 25.07
C LYS A 53 -23.85 -0.33 25.70
N GLU A 54 -23.31 0.80 26.12
CA GLU A 54 -24.08 1.93 26.65
C GLU A 54 -24.97 2.56 25.58
N ALA A 55 -24.42 2.89 24.41
CA ALA A 55 -25.15 3.47 23.29
C ALA A 55 -26.24 2.53 22.75
N GLU A 56 -26.00 1.21 22.74
CA GLU A 56 -26.99 0.19 22.36
C GLU A 56 -28.18 0.17 23.33
N SER A 57 -27.91 0.31 24.64
CA SER A 57 -28.96 0.32 25.67
C SER A 57 -29.78 1.61 25.66
N GLU A 58 -29.16 2.74 25.34
CA GLU A 58 -29.87 4.03 25.27
C GLU A 58 -30.74 4.13 24.02
N ARG A 59 -30.22 3.80 22.87
CA ARG A 59 -30.91 3.88 21.58
C ARG A 59 -30.34 2.87 20.59
N PRO A 60 -30.87 1.65 20.49
CA PRO A 60 -30.50 0.71 19.43
C PRO A 60 -30.66 1.38 18.06
N ASN A 61 -29.64 1.33 17.22
CA ASN A 61 -29.61 2.03 15.93
C ASN A 61 -29.60 3.58 16.01
N GLY A 62 -29.16 4.15 17.11
CA GLY A 62 -28.97 5.60 17.26
C GLY A 62 -27.69 6.13 16.58
N PRO A 63 -27.63 7.46 16.29
CA PRO A 63 -26.45 8.09 15.71
C PRO A 63 -25.16 7.92 16.54
N HIS A 64 -25.25 7.87 17.87
CA HIS A 64 -24.10 7.65 18.74
C HIS A 64 -23.50 6.27 18.55
N LEU A 65 -24.33 5.24 18.49
CA LEU A 65 -23.89 3.89 18.20
C LEU A 65 -23.16 3.81 16.86
N ALA A 66 -23.70 4.45 15.79
CA ALA A 66 -23.06 4.46 14.49
C ALA A 66 -21.64 5.09 14.51
N LYS A 67 -21.43 6.17 15.29
CA LYS A 67 -20.11 6.77 15.47
C LYS A 67 -19.14 5.85 16.19
N ILE A 68 -19.57 5.18 17.24
CA ILE A 68 -18.75 4.22 18.00
C ILE A 68 -18.38 3.03 17.12
N LEU A 69 -19.34 2.45 16.40
CA LEU A 69 -19.11 1.35 15.46
C LEU A 69 -18.14 1.73 14.35
N ASN A 70 -18.23 2.95 13.83
CA ASN A 70 -17.26 3.47 12.87
C ASN A 70 -15.83 3.52 13.45
N ASN A 71 -15.66 3.98 14.69
CA ASN A 71 -14.36 4.05 15.34
C ASN A 71 -13.81 2.66 15.68
N LEU A 72 -14.67 1.73 16.12
CA LEU A 72 -14.31 0.32 16.27
C LEU A 72 -13.86 -0.30 14.95
N GLY A 73 -14.54 0.01 13.85
CA GLY A 73 -14.14 -0.46 12.52
C GLY A 73 -12.74 0.00 12.12
N VAL A 74 -12.42 1.24 12.41
CA VAL A 74 -11.06 1.79 12.18
C VAL A 74 -10.03 1.10 13.07
N LEU A 75 -10.35 0.86 14.34
CA LEU A 75 -9.46 0.16 15.27
C LEU A 75 -9.22 -1.30 14.81
N TYR A 76 -10.27 -2.05 14.49
CA TYR A 76 -10.16 -3.43 14.02
C TYR A 76 -9.41 -3.53 12.69
N GLN A 77 -9.59 -2.56 11.79
CA GLN A 77 -8.78 -2.48 10.57
C GLN A 77 -7.30 -2.30 10.89
N ARG A 78 -6.96 -1.47 11.87
CA ARG A 78 -5.58 -1.25 12.32
C ARG A 78 -4.94 -2.51 12.93
N GLU A 79 -5.73 -3.32 13.60
CA GLU A 79 -5.30 -4.61 14.17
C GLU A 79 -5.39 -5.78 13.18
N ALA A 80 -5.67 -5.51 11.90
CA ALA A 80 -5.87 -6.51 10.85
C ALA A 80 -7.03 -7.50 11.10
N ARG A 81 -8.01 -7.11 11.91
CA ARG A 81 -9.25 -7.85 12.23
C ARG A 81 -10.34 -7.44 11.24
N TYR A 82 -10.15 -7.77 9.98
CA TYR A 82 -10.93 -7.21 8.86
C TYR A 82 -12.39 -7.65 8.84
N GLU A 83 -12.71 -8.87 9.25
CA GLU A 83 -14.11 -9.36 9.32
C GLU A 83 -14.92 -8.60 10.37
N GLU A 84 -14.30 -8.35 11.51
CA GLU A 84 -14.93 -7.57 12.59
C GLU A 84 -15.08 -6.10 12.18
N ALA A 85 -14.07 -5.53 11.52
CA ALA A 85 -14.14 -4.18 10.97
C ALA A 85 -15.29 -4.04 9.96
N GLU A 86 -15.44 -4.97 9.02
CA GLU A 86 -16.53 -4.95 8.03
C GLU A 86 -17.90 -5.01 8.70
N LYS A 87 -18.07 -5.91 9.67
CA LYS A 87 -19.33 -6.08 10.39
C LYS A 87 -19.79 -4.80 11.06
N VAL A 88 -18.90 -4.14 11.81
CA VAL A 88 -19.26 -2.91 12.53
C VAL A 88 -19.44 -1.71 11.59
N LEU A 89 -18.61 -1.58 10.54
CA LEU A 89 -18.74 -0.51 9.55
C LEU A 89 -20.03 -0.64 8.73
N ARG A 90 -20.41 -1.85 8.28
CA ARG A 90 -21.68 -2.07 7.60
C ARG A 90 -22.87 -1.73 8.51
N ARG A 91 -22.81 -2.10 9.77
CA ARG A 91 -23.85 -1.73 10.73
C ARG A 91 -23.93 -0.21 10.92
N ALA A 92 -22.79 0.48 11.03
CA ALA A 92 -22.77 1.94 11.09
C ALA A 92 -23.37 2.58 9.83
N LEU A 93 -23.08 2.04 8.65
CA LEU A 93 -23.63 2.49 7.37
C LEU A 93 -25.16 2.34 7.34
N GLU A 94 -25.69 1.18 7.72
CA GLU A 94 -27.13 0.94 7.78
C GLU A 94 -27.85 1.88 8.74
N ILE A 95 -27.26 2.17 9.92
CA ILE A 95 -27.83 3.11 10.87
C ILE A 95 -27.93 4.51 10.24
N TRP A 96 -26.87 5.00 9.58
CA TRP A 96 -26.90 6.32 8.95
C TRP A 96 -27.87 6.40 7.76
N GLN A 97 -27.98 5.34 6.95
CA GLN A 97 -28.92 5.30 5.83
C GLN A 97 -30.38 5.30 6.26
N LYS A 98 -30.70 4.78 7.46
CA LYS A 98 -32.05 4.71 8.00
C LYS A 98 -32.46 5.96 8.81
N GLN A 99 -31.55 6.94 9.01
CA GLN A 99 -31.93 8.15 9.74
C GLN A 99 -32.95 8.99 8.95
N THR A 100 -33.96 9.49 9.65
CA THR A 100 -34.98 10.40 9.08
C THR A 100 -34.43 11.80 8.80
N ASP A 101 -33.41 12.23 9.55
CA ASP A 101 -32.65 13.46 9.31
C ASP A 101 -31.31 13.10 8.67
N PRO A 102 -31.14 13.35 7.35
CA PRO A 102 -29.92 12.99 6.66
C PRO A 102 -28.70 13.68 7.23
N LYS A 103 -27.64 12.88 7.51
CA LYS A 103 -26.32 13.37 7.96
C LYS A 103 -25.26 12.99 6.91
N PRO A 104 -25.22 13.72 5.77
CA PRO A 104 -24.38 13.33 4.62
C PRO A 104 -22.89 13.25 4.94
N LEU A 105 -22.39 14.07 5.86
CA LEU A 105 -20.98 14.06 6.24
C LEU A 105 -20.61 12.88 7.14
N GLU A 106 -21.52 12.43 8.00
CA GLU A 106 -21.34 11.25 8.81
C GLU A 106 -21.42 9.98 7.94
N LEU A 107 -22.39 9.93 7.03
CA LEU A 107 -22.49 8.88 6.02
C LEU A 107 -21.19 8.80 5.19
N ALA A 108 -20.70 9.93 4.67
CA ALA A 108 -19.45 9.99 3.91
C ALA A 108 -18.24 9.48 4.71
N THR A 109 -18.23 9.65 6.04
CA THR A 109 -17.15 9.14 6.89
C THR A 109 -17.15 7.62 6.94
N VAL A 110 -18.32 6.99 7.12
CA VAL A 110 -18.43 5.53 7.14
C VAL A 110 -18.15 4.93 5.75
N LEU A 111 -18.65 5.56 4.67
CA LEU A 111 -18.37 5.15 3.28
C LEU A 111 -16.86 5.15 3.01
N ASN A 112 -16.16 6.20 3.42
CA ASN A 112 -14.70 6.29 3.28
C ASN A 112 -13.95 5.17 4.03
N ASN A 113 -14.35 4.87 5.26
CA ASN A 113 -13.67 3.85 6.06
C ASN A 113 -13.99 2.44 5.54
N LEU A 114 -15.20 2.19 5.09
CA LEU A 114 -15.56 0.92 4.47
C LEU A 114 -14.85 0.73 3.12
N ALA A 115 -14.73 1.80 2.31
CA ALA A 115 -13.96 1.78 1.07
C ALA A 115 -12.47 1.51 1.33
N SER A 116 -11.90 2.13 2.37
CA SER A 116 -10.53 1.87 2.79
C SER A 116 -10.34 0.41 3.21
N LEU A 117 -11.23 -0.14 4.00
CA LEU A 117 -11.21 -1.56 4.37
C LEU A 117 -11.23 -2.48 3.15
N TYR A 118 -12.12 -2.21 2.18
CA TYR A 118 -12.18 -3.00 0.94
C TYR A 118 -10.93 -2.84 0.07
N THR A 119 -10.31 -1.66 0.07
CA THR A 119 -9.01 -1.44 -0.59
C THR A 119 -7.92 -2.34 0.00
N PHE A 120 -7.85 -2.42 1.34
CA PHE A 120 -6.93 -3.34 2.03
C PHE A 120 -7.15 -4.80 1.68
N GLN A 121 -8.41 -5.19 1.57
CA GLN A 121 -8.78 -6.54 1.16
C GLN A 121 -8.66 -6.76 -0.36
N SER A 122 -8.22 -5.75 -1.13
CA SER A 122 -8.16 -5.76 -2.60
C SER A 122 -9.53 -5.97 -3.28
N ARG A 123 -10.61 -5.64 -2.58
CA ARG A 123 -11.99 -5.69 -3.08
C ARG A 123 -12.32 -4.38 -3.81
N PHE A 124 -11.56 -4.08 -4.86
CA PHE A 124 -11.58 -2.77 -5.53
C PHE A 124 -12.92 -2.42 -6.17
N ALA A 125 -13.65 -3.41 -6.70
CA ALA A 125 -14.97 -3.20 -7.29
C ALA A 125 -16.00 -2.71 -6.27
N GLU A 126 -15.86 -3.08 -4.99
CA GLU A 126 -16.72 -2.65 -3.91
C GLU A 126 -16.24 -1.32 -3.30
N ALA A 127 -14.94 -1.05 -3.32
CA ALA A 127 -14.37 0.19 -2.78
C ALA A 127 -14.66 1.42 -3.67
N GLU A 128 -14.57 1.29 -4.99
CA GLU A 128 -14.64 2.43 -5.92
C GLU A 128 -15.93 3.25 -5.81
N PRO A 129 -17.13 2.66 -5.82
CA PRO A 129 -18.38 3.43 -5.69
C PRO A 129 -18.48 4.16 -4.35
N LEU A 130 -17.97 3.57 -3.27
CA LEU A 130 -18.00 4.18 -1.93
C LEU A 130 -17.09 5.41 -1.84
N TYR A 131 -15.89 5.36 -2.42
CA TYR A 131 -15.02 6.54 -2.49
C TYR A 131 -15.61 7.66 -3.33
N ARG A 132 -16.24 7.33 -4.45
CA ARG A 132 -16.91 8.32 -5.32
C ARG A 132 -18.03 9.00 -4.56
N GLU A 133 -18.94 8.25 -3.96
CA GLU A 133 -20.05 8.77 -3.17
C GLU A 133 -19.55 9.62 -1.98
N CYS A 134 -18.52 9.15 -1.28
CA CYS A 134 -17.90 9.92 -0.19
C CYS A 134 -17.40 11.28 -0.65
N LEU A 135 -16.65 11.33 -1.76
CA LEU A 135 -16.09 12.59 -2.28
C LEU A 135 -17.21 13.54 -2.74
N GLU A 136 -18.19 13.04 -3.48
CA GLU A 136 -19.35 13.82 -3.92
C GLU A 136 -20.13 14.44 -2.75
N LEU A 137 -20.41 13.64 -1.72
CA LEU A 137 -21.09 14.13 -0.51
C LEU A 137 -20.28 15.22 0.21
N ARG A 138 -18.96 15.05 0.32
CA ARG A 138 -18.08 16.03 0.98
C ARG A 138 -17.97 17.32 0.16
N GLU A 139 -17.71 17.25 -1.14
CA GLU A 139 -17.59 18.44 -2.00
C GLU A 139 -18.91 19.24 -2.06
N LYS A 140 -20.05 18.54 -2.16
CA LYS A 140 -21.37 19.17 -2.19
C LYS A 140 -21.71 19.92 -0.91
N ASN A 141 -21.32 19.38 0.26
CA ASN A 141 -21.74 19.95 1.56
C ASN A 141 -20.70 20.88 2.19
N LEU A 142 -19.42 20.78 1.83
CA LEU A 142 -18.32 21.55 2.45
C LEU A 142 -17.56 22.44 1.48
N GLY A 143 -17.75 22.20 0.18
CA GLY A 143 -16.95 22.83 -0.87
C GLY A 143 -15.63 22.07 -1.16
N PRO A 144 -15.00 22.36 -2.31
CA PRO A 144 -13.88 21.58 -2.85
C PRO A 144 -12.55 21.79 -2.11
N GLU A 145 -12.46 22.76 -1.21
CA GLU A 145 -11.23 23.11 -0.47
C GLU A 145 -11.32 22.79 1.04
N ASP A 146 -12.24 21.92 1.46
CA ASP A 146 -12.37 21.51 2.86
C ASP A 146 -11.39 20.39 3.25
N LEU A 147 -10.99 20.34 4.52
CA LEU A 147 -10.08 19.29 5.05
C LEU A 147 -10.64 17.87 4.90
N LYS A 148 -11.94 17.69 5.03
CA LYS A 148 -12.57 16.38 4.84
C LYS A 148 -12.54 15.95 3.37
N VAL A 149 -12.58 16.90 2.43
CA VAL A 149 -12.37 16.65 0.99
C VAL A 149 -10.90 16.23 0.77
N ALA A 150 -9.94 16.93 1.37
CA ALA A 150 -8.52 16.56 1.26
C ALA A 150 -8.25 15.15 1.79
N ASN A 151 -8.91 14.75 2.88
CA ASN A 151 -8.78 13.38 3.40
C ASN A 151 -9.41 12.33 2.47
N ALA A 152 -10.57 12.63 1.86
CA ALA A 152 -11.18 11.74 0.85
C ALA A 152 -10.26 11.57 -0.37
N LEU A 153 -9.69 12.66 -0.86
CA LEU A 153 -8.73 12.64 -1.97
C LEU A 153 -7.50 11.80 -1.66
N ASN A 154 -6.95 11.93 -0.44
CA ASN A 154 -5.81 11.12 -0.03
C ASN A 154 -6.15 9.61 -0.05
N ASN A 155 -7.29 9.22 0.49
CA ASN A 155 -7.70 7.82 0.55
C ASN A 155 -8.05 7.26 -0.84
N GLN A 156 -8.67 8.08 -1.70
CA GLN A 156 -8.91 7.69 -3.08
C GLN A 156 -7.60 7.61 -3.89
N GLY A 157 -6.61 8.46 -3.57
CA GLY A 157 -5.25 8.36 -4.12
C GLY A 157 -4.60 7.03 -3.78
N GLU A 158 -4.77 6.59 -2.54
CA GLU A 158 -4.29 5.29 -2.10
C GLU A 158 -4.99 4.13 -2.80
N PHE A 159 -6.32 4.18 -2.94
CA PHE A 159 -7.07 3.21 -3.71
C PHE A 159 -6.54 3.05 -5.15
N TYR A 160 -6.18 4.13 -5.83
CA TYR A 160 -5.56 4.04 -7.16
C TYR A 160 -4.11 3.56 -7.10
N TRP A 161 -3.35 3.95 -6.07
CA TRP A 161 -2.00 3.45 -5.85
C TRP A 161 -1.97 1.92 -5.71
N GLU A 162 -2.85 1.36 -4.88
CA GLU A 162 -2.97 -0.09 -4.66
C GLU A 162 -3.30 -0.87 -5.94
N GLN A 163 -3.97 -0.23 -6.88
CA GLN A 163 -4.22 -0.79 -8.21
C GLN A 163 -3.06 -0.59 -9.20
N GLY A 164 -1.97 0.06 -8.78
CA GLY A 164 -0.86 0.43 -9.66
C GLY A 164 -1.17 1.59 -10.61
N LYS A 165 -2.30 2.28 -10.44
CA LYS A 165 -2.73 3.43 -11.25
C LYS A 165 -2.08 4.72 -10.74
N VAL A 166 -0.75 4.83 -10.96
CA VAL A 166 0.07 5.95 -10.42
C VAL A 166 -0.34 7.30 -10.99
N ALA A 167 -0.73 7.35 -12.26
CA ALA A 167 -1.14 8.58 -12.93
C ALA A 167 -2.43 9.17 -12.36
N GLU A 168 -3.33 8.32 -11.86
CA GLU A 168 -4.57 8.71 -11.20
C GLU A 168 -4.33 9.09 -9.73
N ALA A 169 -3.39 8.44 -9.06
CA ALA A 169 -3.08 8.68 -7.64
C ALA A 169 -2.37 10.03 -7.39
N GLU A 170 -1.37 10.38 -8.22
CA GLU A 170 -0.54 11.57 -8.02
C GLU A 170 -1.35 12.88 -7.89
N PRO A 171 -2.27 13.24 -8.80
CA PRO A 171 -3.02 14.49 -8.71
C PRO A 171 -3.90 14.56 -7.47
N LEU A 172 -4.40 13.44 -6.97
CA LEU A 172 -5.22 13.39 -5.76
C LEU A 172 -4.39 13.72 -4.52
N TYR A 173 -3.21 13.13 -4.38
CA TYR A 173 -2.29 13.47 -3.27
C TYR A 173 -1.82 14.91 -3.32
N ARG A 174 -1.47 15.45 -4.50
CA ARG A 174 -1.08 16.85 -4.66
C ARG A 174 -2.21 17.79 -4.23
N ARG A 175 -3.45 17.54 -4.68
CA ARG A 175 -4.61 18.35 -4.31
C ARG A 175 -4.87 18.27 -2.80
N ALA A 176 -4.78 17.08 -2.20
CA ALA A 176 -4.93 16.90 -0.76
C ALA A 176 -3.90 17.70 0.05
N ILE A 177 -2.62 17.66 -0.37
CA ILE A 177 -1.55 18.44 0.27
C ILE A 177 -1.82 19.94 0.17
N LEU A 178 -2.15 20.45 -1.02
CA LEU A 178 -2.41 21.88 -1.22
C LEU A 178 -3.55 22.39 -0.34
N ILE A 179 -4.66 21.65 -0.24
CA ILE A 179 -5.78 22.01 0.62
C ILE A 179 -5.33 22.04 2.09
N LYS A 180 -4.63 20.98 2.56
CA LYS A 180 -4.17 20.88 3.94
C LYS A 180 -3.16 21.97 4.29
N GLU A 181 -2.18 22.25 3.43
CA GLU A 181 -1.20 23.32 3.65
C GLU A 181 -1.85 24.69 3.74
N LYS A 182 -2.83 24.97 2.89
CA LYS A 182 -3.56 26.25 2.89
C LYS A 182 -4.33 26.47 4.20
N ILE A 183 -4.90 25.42 4.79
CA ILE A 183 -5.80 25.54 5.94
C ILE A 183 -5.04 25.36 7.27
N LEU A 184 -4.15 24.37 7.33
CA LEU A 184 -3.49 23.93 8.56
C LEU A 184 -2.07 24.46 8.72
N GLY A 185 -1.47 24.93 7.63
CA GLY A 185 -0.05 25.30 7.58
C GLY A 185 0.87 24.12 7.25
N PRO A 186 2.15 24.42 6.97
CA PRO A 186 3.09 23.47 6.35
C PRO A 186 3.61 22.37 7.28
N GLU A 187 3.42 22.49 8.59
CA GLU A 187 3.94 21.53 9.59
C GLU A 187 2.83 20.79 10.33
N ASP A 188 1.59 20.88 9.85
CA ASP A 188 0.46 20.24 10.52
C ASP A 188 0.53 18.70 10.36
N PRO A 189 0.22 17.96 11.43
CA PRO A 189 0.18 16.50 11.43
C PRO A 189 -0.70 15.86 10.34
N GLY A 190 -1.77 16.55 9.95
CA GLY A 190 -2.66 16.10 8.87
C GLY A 190 -2.00 15.96 7.49
N LEU A 191 -0.81 16.55 7.32
CA LEU A 191 -0.03 16.45 6.07
C LEU A 191 0.79 15.16 5.97
N ALA A 192 1.24 14.61 7.10
CA ALA A 192 2.27 13.57 7.12
C ALA A 192 1.96 12.35 6.23
N ALA A 193 0.71 11.86 6.24
CA ALA A 193 0.31 10.74 5.39
C ALA A 193 0.36 11.09 3.90
N SER A 194 -0.20 12.23 3.52
CA SER A 194 -0.25 12.68 2.12
C SER A 194 1.16 12.94 1.56
N LEU A 195 2.06 13.52 2.37
CA LEU A 195 3.47 13.73 2.02
C LEU A 195 4.19 12.39 1.81
N ASN A 196 3.95 11.44 2.70
CA ASN A 196 4.55 10.10 2.60
C ASN A 196 4.07 9.39 1.34
N ASN A 197 2.78 9.44 1.03
CA ASN A 197 2.20 8.81 -0.15
C ASN A 197 2.71 9.46 -1.46
N LEU A 198 2.79 10.78 -1.53
CA LEU A 198 3.39 11.48 -2.67
C LEU A 198 4.89 11.18 -2.80
N GLY A 199 5.60 11.04 -1.66
CA GLY A 199 6.99 10.59 -1.62
C GLY A 199 7.18 9.21 -2.28
N SER A 200 6.26 8.28 -2.03
CA SER A 200 6.25 6.95 -2.64
C SER A 200 6.02 7.02 -4.17
N ILE A 201 5.13 7.89 -4.62
CA ILE A 201 4.94 8.16 -6.05
C ILE A 201 6.25 8.63 -6.70
N TYR A 202 6.91 9.64 -6.10
CA TYR A 202 8.15 10.19 -6.64
C TYR A 202 9.31 9.20 -6.61
N MET A 203 9.41 8.40 -5.56
CA MET A 203 10.41 7.35 -5.51
C MET A 203 10.21 6.33 -6.64
N ARG A 204 8.97 5.93 -6.92
CA ARG A 204 8.65 5.02 -8.04
C ARG A 204 8.96 5.64 -9.41
N GLN A 205 8.80 6.96 -9.54
CA GLN A 205 9.16 7.72 -10.75
C GLN A 205 10.68 7.97 -10.88
N GLY A 206 11.50 7.54 -9.92
CA GLY A 206 12.94 7.80 -9.88
C GLY A 206 13.33 9.23 -9.45
N LYS A 207 12.36 10.03 -9.00
CA LYS A 207 12.56 11.38 -8.47
C LYS A 207 12.99 11.31 -6.99
N TYR A 208 14.19 10.76 -6.76
CA TYR A 208 14.65 10.41 -5.42
C TYR A 208 14.88 11.63 -4.52
N ALA A 209 15.36 12.74 -5.06
CA ALA A 209 15.59 13.96 -4.29
C ALA A 209 14.29 14.55 -3.76
N GLU A 210 13.27 14.65 -4.60
CA GLU A 210 11.94 15.13 -4.22
C GLU A 210 11.26 14.18 -3.23
N SER A 211 11.42 12.87 -3.43
CA SER A 211 10.92 11.86 -2.50
C SER A 211 11.56 12.00 -1.11
N GLU A 212 12.89 12.19 -1.04
CA GLU A 212 13.61 12.35 0.22
C GLU A 212 13.10 13.56 1.03
N VAL A 213 12.86 14.68 0.35
CA VAL A 213 12.30 15.88 1.00
C VAL A 213 10.94 15.61 1.63
N LEU A 214 10.05 14.93 0.90
CA LEU A 214 8.70 14.61 1.38
C LEU A 214 8.73 13.62 2.54
N TYR A 215 9.54 12.58 2.45
CA TYR A 215 9.67 11.59 3.54
C TYR A 215 10.29 12.18 4.81
N LYS A 216 11.32 13.01 4.69
CA LYS A 216 11.91 13.72 5.85
C LYS A 216 10.93 14.64 6.51
N ARG A 217 10.15 15.39 5.71
CA ARG A 217 9.11 16.27 6.23
C ARG A 217 8.01 15.48 6.96
N SER A 218 7.52 14.40 6.34
CA SER A 218 6.54 13.49 6.97
C SER A 218 7.06 12.93 8.30
N LEU A 219 8.32 12.47 8.32
CA LEU A 219 8.95 11.93 9.52
C LEU A 219 9.06 12.97 10.62
N ALA A 220 9.53 14.19 10.30
CA ALA A 220 9.66 15.28 11.28
C ALA A 220 8.31 15.65 11.91
N ILE A 221 7.26 15.77 11.08
CA ILE A 221 5.91 16.05 11.55
C ILE A 221 5.42 14.95 12.52
N ARG A 222 5.58 13.66 12.14
CA ARG A 222 5.14 12.54 12.98
C ARG A 222 5.93 12.46 14.29
N GLN A 223 7.24 12.70 14.26
CA GLN A 223 8.06 12.73 15.48
C GLN A 223 7.67 13.86 16.43
N ALA A 224 7.31 15.02 15.92
CA ALA A 224 6.83 16.14 16.74
C ALA A 224 5.51 15.81 17.47
N VAL A 225 4.62 15.03 16.85
CA VAL A 225 3.29 14.70 17.41
C VAL A 225 3.31 13.48 18.31
N PHE A 226 3.96 12.39 17.85
CA PHE A 226 3.90 11.07 18.50
C PHE A 226 5.17 10.73 19.30
N GLY A 227 6.18 11.62 19.30
CA GLY A 227 7.50 11.29 19.83
C GLY A 227 8.28 10.38 18.89
N HIS A 228 9.38 9.81 19.39
CA HIS A 228 10.30 9.03 18.57
C HIS A 228 9.98 7.52 18.49
N GLU A 229 9.01 7.06 19.27
CA GLU A 229 8.69 5.65 19.49
C GLU A 229 7.20 5.39 19.26
N HIS A 230 6.74 5.49 18.00
CA HIS A 230 5.35 5.23 17.62
C HIS A 230 5.28 4.44 16.28
N PRO A 231 4.31 3.55 16.06
CA PRO A 231 4.18 2.81 14.81
C PRO A 231 4.15 3.69 13.56
N ASP A 232 3.48 4.85 13.61
CA ASP A 232 3.44 5.78 12.47
C ASP A 232 4.80 6.43 12.18
N VAL A 233 5.62 6.64 13.21
CA VAL A 233 7.01 7.09 13.05
C VAL A 233 7.86 5.98 12.45
N ALA A 234 7.65 4.72 12.86
CA ALA A 234 8.32 3.56 12.30
C ALA A 234 8.06 3.44 10.79
N ASN A 235 6.81 3.63 10.34
CA ASN A 235 6.47 3.60 8.93
C ASN A 235 7.21 4.68 8.10
N SER A 236 7.29 5.91 8.62
CA SER A 236 8.05 6.98 7.94
C SER A 236 9.56 6.68 7.90
N ILE A 237 10.11 6.10 8.97
CA ILE A 237 11.50 5.65 9.02
C ILE A 237 11.74 4.56 7.98
N SER A 238 10.87 3.57 7.89
CA SER A 238 10.97 2.46 6.94
C SER A 238 10.95 2.94 5.48
N ASN A 239 10.05 3.87 5.15
CA ASN A 239 9.96 4.41 3.78
C ASN A 239 11.20 5.23 3.40
N LEU A 240 11.70 6.07 4.30
CA LEU A 240 12.94 6.82 4.06
C LEU A 240 14.15 5.87 3.93
N ALA A 241 14.21 4.83 4.75
CA ALA A 241 15.27 3.82 4.68
C ALA A 241 15.22 3.03 3.37
N SER A 242 14.01 2.70 2.88
CA SER A 242 13.83 2.05 1.58
C SER A 242 14.33 2.93 0.44
N LEU A 243 14.07 4.24 0.48
CA LEU A 243 14.63 5.19 -0.48
C LEU A 243 16.17 5.20 -0.44
N TYR A 244 16.77 5.22 0.77
CA TYR A 244 18.23 5.16 0.92
C TYR A 244 18.81 3.84 0.40
N SER A 245 18.12 2.73 0.61
CA SER A 245 18.51 1.44 0.03
C SER A 245 18.55 1.48 -1.50
N LEU A 246 17.54 2.09 -2.15
CA LEU A 246 17.52 2.28 -3.60
C LEU A 246 18.65 3.17 -4.12
N GLN A 247 19.06 4.15 -3.34
CA GLN A 247 20.20 5.02 -3.64
C GLN A 247 21.56 4.35 -3.37
N GLY A 248 21.59 3.11 -2.81
CA GLY A 248 22.81 2.41 -2.40
C GLY A 248 23.40 2.89 -1.08
N ARG A 249 22.68 3.72 -0.32
CA ARG A 249 23.07 4.26 1.00
C ARG A 249 22.77 3.26 2.11
N TYR A 250 23.32 2.05 1.98
CA TYR A 250 22.98 0.91 2.85
C TYR A 250 23.34 1.11 4.33
N ALA A 251 24.47 1.81 4.59
CA ALA A 251 24.90 2.09 5.96
C ALA A 251 23.93 2.98 6.74
N GLU A 252 23.16 3.83 6.04
CA GLU A 252 22.14 4.67 6.63
C GLU A 252 20.79 3.89 6.71
N ALA A 253 20.46 3.12 5.69
CA ALA A 253 19.19 2.40 5.61
C ALA A 253 19.06 1.28 6.66
N GLU A 254 20.13 0.48 6.88
CA GLU A 254 20.06 -0.71 7.71
C GLU A 254 19.65 -0.43 9.17
N PRO A 255 20.30 0.49 9.91
CA PRO A 255 19.90 0.80 11.30
C PRO A 255 18.48 1.38 11.38
N MET A 256 18.04 2.11 10.35
CA MET A 256 16.68 2.65 10.29
C MET A 256 15.63 1.53 10.15
N LEU A 257 15.85 0.56 9.27
CA LEU A 257 14.94 -0.58 9.10
C LEU A 257 14.88 -1.47 10.35
N LEU A 258 16.02 -1.75 10.97
CA LEU A 258 16.07 -2.53 12.22
C LEU A 258 15.32 -1.82 13.35
N ARG A 259 15.50 -0.49 13.48
CA ARG A 259 14.77 0.30 14.46
C ARG A 259 13.27 0.29 14.17
N SER A 260 12.87 0.49 12.93
CA SER A 260 11.45 0.45 12.52
C SER A 260 10.81 -0.89 12.84
N LEU A 261 11.48 -2.01 12.49
CA LEU A 261 11.01 -3.36 12.80
C LEU A 261 10.80 -3.56 14.30
N SER A 262 11.79 -3.21 15.12
CA SER A 262 11.70 -3.33 16.58
C SER A 262 10.54 -2.52 17.17
N MET A 263 10.30 -1.31 16.65
CA MET A 263 9.17 -0.47 17.09
C MET A 263 7.84 -1.12 16.74
N VAL A 264 7.67 -1.60 15.51
CA VAL A 264 6.41 -2.19 15.06
C VAL A 264 6.11 -3.49 15.82
N GLU A 265 7.12 -4.35 16.03
CA GLU A 265 6.97 -5.57 16.84
C GLU A 265 6.57 -5.27 18.29
N LYS A 266 7.16 -4.25 18.90
CA LYS A 266 6.87 -3.84 20.29
C LYS A 266 5.44 -3.37 20.47
N TYR A 267 4.90 -2.58 19.51
CA TYR A 267 3.60 -1.90 19.68
C TYR A 267 2.43 -2.70 19.08
N LEU A 268 2.65 -3.42 17.98
CA LEU A 268 1.59 -4.13 17.25
C LEU A 268 1.66 -5.66 17.41
N GLY A 269 2.76 -6.14 17.99
CA GLY A 269 3.03 -7.58 18.12
C GLY A 269 3.72 -8.18 16.91
N PRO A 270 4.35 -9.36 17.07
CA PRO A 270 5.23 -9.98 16.08
C PRO A 270 4.52 -10.49 14.82
N ASP A 271 3.20 -10.66 14.86
CA ASP A 271 2.38 -11.22 13.78
C ASP A 271 1.59 -10.13 13.01
N HIS A 272 1.81 -8.85 13.34
CA HIS A 272 1.08 -7.77 12.67
C HIS A 272 1.57 -7.59 11.21
N PRO A 273 0.67 -7.26 10.25
CA PRO A 273 1.04 -7.04 8.85
C PRO A 273 2.15 -6.00 8.62
N ASP A 274 2.24 -4.96 9.45
CA ASP A 274 3.30 -3.96 9.37
C ASP A 274 4.69 -4.56 9.70
N VAL A 275 4.76 -5.62 10.52
CA VAL A 275 6.00 -6.38 10.74
C VAL A 275 6.42 -7.05 9.43
N ALA A 276 5.49 -7.65 8.69
CA ALA A 276 5.81 -8.26 7.40
C ALA A 276 6.33 -7.24 6.38
N CYS A 277 5.80 -6.00 6.37
CA CYS A 277 6.33 -4.91 5.55
C CYS A 277 7.79 -4.60 5.90
N ASN A 278 8.09 -4.43 7.19
CA ASN A 278 9.45 -4.12 7.64
C ASN A 278 10.43 -5.26 7.36
N LEU A 279 10.00 -6.52 7.53
CA LEU A 279 10.78 -7.70 7.18
C LEU A 279 11.08 -7.75 5.68
N ASN A 280 10.09 -7.43 4.84
CA ASN A 280 10.26 -7.37 3.40
C ASN A 280 11.27 -6.27 2.99
N ASN A 281 11.17 -5.07 3.57
CA ASN A 281 12.10 -3.98 3.28
C ASN A 281 13.53 -4.31 3.74
N LEU A 282 13.68 -4.99 4.88
CA LEU A 282 14.98 -5.46 5.36
C LEU A 282 15.55 -6.56 4.45
N ALA A 283 14.72 -7.48 3.99
CA ALA A 283 15.12 -8.52 3.03
C ALA A 283 15.59 -7.92 1.70
N GLU A 284 14.89 -6.91 1.16
CA GLU A 284 15.30 -6.17 -0.02
C GLU A 284 16.66 -5.47 0.16
N LEU A 285 16.90 -4.89 1.34
CA LEU A 285 18.22 -4.33 1.68
C LEU A 285 19.28 -5.43 1.64
N ARG A 286 19.05 -6.59 2.30
CA ARG A 286 19.97 -7.75 2.29
C ARG A 286 20.23 -8.23 0.87
N PHE A 287 19.18 -8.35 0.06
CA PHE A 287 19.29 -8.72 -1.34
C PHE A 287 20.17 -7.71 -2.12
N SER A 288 19.96 -6.40 -1.93
CA SER A 288 20.74 -5.34 -2.57
C SER A 288 22.22 -5.36 -2.17
N GLN A 289 22.50 -5.79 -0.95
CA GLN A 289 23.84 -6.03 -0.41
C GLN A 289 24.42 -7.38 -0.87
N LYS A 290 23.69 -8.22 -1.63
CA LYS A 290 24.03 -9.60 -2.01
C LYS A 290 24.12 -10.57 -0.82
N ARG A 291 23.45 -10.28 0.28
CA ARG A 291 23.36 -11.10 1.50
C ARG A 291 22.10 -11.96 1.43
N TYR A 292 21.99 -12.79 0.41
CA TYR A 292 20.78 -13.56 0.08
C TYR A 292 20.34 -14.51 1.18
N ALA A 293 21.31 -15.26 1.76
CA ALA A 293 21.04 -16.19 2.88
C ALA A 293 20.39 -15.52 4.11
N GLU A 294 20.55 -14.20 4.27
CA GLU A 294 19.91 -13.44 5.33
C GLU A 294 18.52 -12.89 4.91
N ALA A 295 18.28 -12.75 3.62
CA ALA A 295 16.99 -12.26 3.10
C ALA A 295 15.90 -13.35 3.16
N GLU A 296 16.22 -14.60 2.82
CA GLU A 296 15.27 -15.71 2.77
C GLU A 296 14.44 -15.87 4.06
N PRO A 297 15.04 -16.00 5.28
CA PRO A 297 14.26 -16.20 6.50
C PRO A 297 13.34 -15.01 6.81
N LEU A 298 13.73 -13.78 6.44
CA LEU A 298 12.89 -12.59 6.60
C LEU A 298 11.66 -12.67 5.70
N LEU A 299 11.83 -13.05 4.43
CA LEU A 299 10.74 -13.21 3.47
C LEU A 299 9.80 -14.36 3.85
N ARG A 300 10.31 -15.50 4.34
CA ARG A 300 9.47 -16.61 4.81
C ARG A 300 8.62 -16.19 6.01
N ARG A 301 9.19 -15.45 6.95
CA ARG A 301 8.44 -14.90 8.09
C ARG A 301 7.38 -13.89 7.62
N ALA A 302 7.74 -12.99 6.72
CA ALA A 302 6.81 -12.03 6.13
C ALA A 302 5.65 -12.73 5.41
N LEU A 303 5.93 -13.81 4.65
CA LEU A 303 4.92 -14.62 3.97
C LEU A 303 3.93 -15.23 4.96
N ALA A 304 4.42 -15.87 6.01
CA ALA A 304 3.56 -16.49 7.03
C ALA A 304 2.65 -15.46 7.72
N ILE A 305 3.16 -14.27 8.05
CA ILE A 305 2.37 -13.19 8.64
C ILE A 305 1.28 -12.73 7.66
N ARG A 306 1.64 -12.51 6.37
CA ARG A 306 0.69 -12.06 5.34
C ARG A 306 -0.39 -13.10 5.04
N GLU A 307 -0.05 -14.38 4.97
CA GLU A 307 -1.02 -15.47 4.78
C GLU A 307 -2.01 -15.56 5.95
N LYS A 308 -1.52 -15.40 7.17
CA LYS A 308 -2.36 -15.40 8.38
C LYS A 308 -3.32 -14.21 8.42
N ALA A 309 -2.83 -13.02 8.04
CA ALA A 309 -3.60 -11.77 8.16
C ALA A 309 -4.62 -11.57 7.01
N PHE A 310 -4.23 -11.90 5.78
CA PHE A 310 -5.00 -11.57 4.57
C PHE A 310 -5.54 -12.78 3.82
N GLY A 311 -5.20 -13.99 4.29
CA GLY A 311 -5.45 -15.22 3.56
C GLY A 311 -4.42 -15.52 2.46
N PRO A 312 -4.36 -16.80 2.01
CA PRO A 312 -3.32 -17.30 1.11
C PRO A 312 -3.40 -16.74 -0.32
N ASP A 313 -4.54 -16.14 -0.71
CA ASP A 313 -4.81 -15.63 -2.05
C ASP A 313 -4.79 -14.09 -2.12
N SER A 314 -4.21 -13.41 -1.14
CA SER A 314 -4.15 -11.95 -1.17
C SER A 314 -3.00 -11.42 -2.04
N PRO A 315 -3.13 -10.23 -2.65
CA PRO A 315 -2.04 -9.58 -3.40
C PRO A 315 -0.79 -9.33 -2.56
N ALA A 316 -0.96 -9.07 -1.26
CA ALA A 316 0.14 -8.92 -0.33
C ALA A 316 0.99 -10.19 -0.18
N VAL A 317 0.37 -11.38 -0.34
CA VAL A 317 1.07 -12.67 -0.40
C VAL A 317 1.81 -12.80 -1.73
N ALA A 318 1.18 -12.40 -2.86
CA ALA A 318 1.81 -12.49 -4.18
C ALA A 318 3.11 -11.69 -4.27
N GLU A 319 3.17 -10.53 -3.62
CA GLU A 319 4.39 -9.72 -3.55
C GLU A 319 5.55 -10.45 -2.84
N ILE A 320 5.29 -11.00 -1.65
CA ILE A 320 6.33 -11.72 -0.92
C ILE A 320 6.78 -12.98 -1.67
N LEU A 321 5.85 -13.66 -2.37
CA LEU A 321 6.20 -14.80 -3.22
C LEU A 321 7.14 -14.41 -4.36
N ASP A 322 6.92 -13.25 -5.01
CA ASP A 322 7.80 -12.74 -6.06
C ASP A 322 9.20 -12.40 -5.50
N ASN A 323 9.27 -11.76 -4.34
CA ASN A 323 10.54 -11.40 -3.70
C ASN A 323 11.29 -12.64 -3.26
N LEU A 324 10.61 -13.61 -2.62
CA LEU A 324 11.20 -14.88 -2.22
C LEU A 324 11.69 -15.69 -3.44
N GLY A 325 10.87 -15.76 -4.50
CA GLY A 325 11.28 -16.41 -5.73
C GLY A 325 12.53 -15.78 -6.35
N GLY A 326 12.62 -14.45 -6.34
CA GLY A 326 13.78 -13.72 -6.84
C GLY A 326 15.05 -13.92 -6.01
N ASP A 327 14.91 -14.00 -4.68
CA ASP A 327 16.02 -14.26 -3.77
C ASP A 327 16.60 -15.68 -3.98
N LEU A 328 15.72 -16.67 -3.94
CA LEU A 328 16.09 -18.07 -4.16
C LEU A 328 16.69 -18.33 -5.55
N LEU A 329 16.17 -17.67 -6.59
CA LEU A 329 16.67 -17.80 -7.96
C LEU A 329 18.11 -17.29 -8.10
N VAL A 330 18.47 -16.23 -7.37
CA VAL A 330 19.81 -15.65 -7.40
C VAL A 330 20.78 -16.45 -6.55
N GLU A 331 20.36 -16.89 -5.36
CA GLU A 331 21.22 -17.60 -4.41
C GLU A 331 21.52 -19.02 -4.88
N TYR A 332 20.48 -19.78 -5.21
CA TYR A 332 20.60 -21.22 -5.46
C TYR A 332 20.67 -21.62 -6.94
N LYS A 333 20.58 -20.70 -7.89
CA LYS A 333 20.70 -20.82 -9.37
C LYS A 333 20.03 -22.04 -10.06
N GLN A 334 19.74 -23.11 -9.33
CA GLN A 334 19.17 -24.38 -9.83
C GLN A 334 17.87 -24.77 -9.11
N LEU A 335 17.36 -23.90 -8.23
CA LEU A 335 16.11 -24.18 -7.54
C LEU A 335 14.92 -23.93 -8.46
N ASN A 336 13.97 -24.86 -8.51
CA ASN A 336 12.71 -24.67 -9.20
C ASN A 336 11.85 -23.66 -8.41
N VAL A 337 11.84 -22.39 -8.86
CA VAL A 337 11.07 -21.30 -8.25
C VAL A 337 9.73 -21.04 -8.94
N ASP A 338 9.44 -21.76 -10.04
CA ASP A 338 8.21 -21.61 -10.81
C ASP A 338 6.95 -21.63 -9.94
N PRO A 339 6.80 -22.54 -8.92
CA PRO A 339 5.59 -22.59 -8.13
C PRO A 339 5.29 -21.30 -7.37
N LEU A 340 6.33 -20.55 -6.94
CA LEU A 340 6.16 -19.27 -6.25
C LEU A 340 5.59 -18.21 -7.21
N TYR A 341 6.20 -18.08 -8.39
CA TYR A 341 5.76 -17.13 -9.40
C TYR A 341 4.40 -17.49 -10.01
N LEU A 342 4.13 -18.79 -10.25
CA LEU A 342 2.83 -19.27 -10.72
C LEU A 342 1.72 -18.95 -9.71
N ARG A 343 1.98 -19.15 -8.41
CA ARG A 343 1.04 -18.79 -7.36
C ARG A 343 0.82 -17.27 -7.31
N SER A 344 1.88 -16.48 -7.36
CA SER A 344 1.80 -15.01 -7.43
C SER A 344 0.96 -14.55 -8.62
N LEU A 345 1.22 -15.11 -9.81
CA LEU A 345 0.48 -14.81 -11.04
C LEU A 345 -1.00 -15.18 -10.92
N ALA A 346 -1.31 -16.36 -10.36
CA ALA A 346 -2.69 -16.81 -10.16
C ALA A 346 -3.46 -15.87 -9.22
N ILE A 347 -2.84 -15.47 -8.12
CA ILE A 347 -3.43 -14.51 -7.17
C ILE A 347 -3.74 -13.19 -7.88
N ARG A 348 -2.76 -12.60 -8.59
CA ARG A 348 -2.98 -11.31 -9.27
C ARG A 348 -4.03 -11.38 -10.36
N LYS A 349 -4.06 -12.45 -11.16
CA LYS A 349 -5.12 -12.65 -12.16
C LYS A 349 -6.51 -12.75 -11.55
N LYS A 350 -6.62 -13.44 -10.40
CA LYS A 350 -7.88 -13.61 -9.67
C LYS A 350 -8.40 -12.29 -9.12
N VAL A 351 -7.50 -11.48 -8.53
CA VAL A 351 -7.88 -10.25 -7.79
C VAL A 351 -8.02 -9.05 -8.73
N PHE A 352 -7.04 -8.83 -9.62
CA PHE A 352 -6.98 -7.64 -10.47
C PHE A 352 -7.54 -7.85 -11.87
N GLY A 353 -7.90 -9.09 -12.22
CA GLY A 353 -8.24 -9.48 -13.57
C GLY A 353 -7.01 -9.78 -14.44
N PRO A 354 -7.20 -10.60 -15.50
CA PRO A 354 -6.11 -11.09 -16.34
C PRO A 354 -5.42 -10.02 -17.18
N GLU A 355 -6.05 -8.84 -17.37
CA GLU A 355 -5.52 -7.73 -18.18
C GLU A 355 -4.88 -6.62 -17.33
N SER A 356 -4.78 -6.79 -16.02
CA SER A 356 -4.19 -5.80 -15.12
C SER A 356 -2.69 -5.58 -15.37
N PRO A 357 -2.19 -4.34 -15.27
CA PRO A 357 -0.75 -4.05 -15.28
C PRO A 357 0.05 -4.84 -14.23
N LEU A 358 -0.56 -5.14 -13.08
CA LEU A 358 0.08 -5.90 -12.01
C LEU A 358 0.33 -7.38 -12.39
N VAL A 359 -0.43 -7.92 -13.36
CA VAL A 359 -0.20 -9.26 -13.92
C VAL A 359 1.05 -9.29 -14.78
N VAL A 360 1.37 -8.19 -15.47
CA VAL A 360 2.58 -8.09 -16.31
C VAL A 360 3.85 -8.36 -15.52
N ASN A 361 3.94 -7.88 -14.30
CA ASN A 361 5.12 -8.07 -13.45
C ASN A 361 5.33 -9.54 -13.08
N SER A 362 4.25 -10.22 -12.68
CA SER A 362 4.33 -11.66 -12.39
C SER A 362 4.72 -12.47 -13.64
N LEU A 363 4.22 -12.08 -14.82
CA LEU A 363 4.62 -12.71 -16.08
C LEU A 363 6.11 -12.44 -16.38
N ASP A 364 6.59 -11.22 -16.18
CA ASP A 364 8.01 -10.86 -16.41
C ASP A 364 8.93 -11.64 -15.46
N ASN A 365 8.60 -11.72 -14.18
CA ASN A 365 9.34 -12.49 -13.18
C ASN A 365 9.36 -13.99 -13.51
N LEU A 366 8.20 -14.57 -13.85
CA LEU A 366 8.08 -15.97 -14.25
C LEU A 366 8.91 -16.27 -15.50
N ALA A 367 8.83 -15.40 -16.52
CA ALA A 367 9.60 -15.57 -17.75
C ALA A 367 11.11 -15.43 -17.52
N ALA A 368 11.51 -14.55 -16.60
CA ALA A 368 12.91 -14.43 -16.19
C ALA A 368 13.40 -15.70 -15.48
N ALA A 369 12.58 -16.33 -14.63
CA ALA A 369 12.86 -17.60 -14.00
C ALA A 369 13.01 -18.70 -15.06
N TYR A 370 12.05 -18.87 -15.97
CA TYR A 370 12.14 -19.81 -17.08
C TYR A 370 13.41 -19.60 -17.93
N THR A 371 13.78 -18.33 -18.19
CA THR A 371 15.03 -18.02 -18.92
C THR A 371 16.27 -18.52 -18.17
N GLN A 372 16.28 -18.40 -16.84
CA GLN A 372 17.40 -18.83 -16.02
C GLN A 372 17.50 -20.35 -15.91
N GLU A 373 16.36 -21.02 -15.88
CA GLU A 373 16.24 -22.48 -15.86
C GLU A 373 16.45 -23.13 -17.23
N GLY A 374 16.60 -22.36 -18.31
CA GLY A 374 16.76 -22.87 -19.66
C GLY A 374 15.47 -23.31 -20.35
N LYS A 375 14.30 -23.03 -19.78
CA LYS A 375 12.97 -23.28 -20.34
C LYS A 375 12.61 -22.16 -21.34
N TYR A 376 13.38 -22.09 -22.44
CA TYR A 376 13.31 -20.96 -23.38
C TYR A 376 11.96 -20.82 -24.11
N PRO A 377 11.28 -21.91 -24.54
CA PRO A 377 9.96 -21.79 -25.16
C PRO A 377 8.91 -21.19 -24.21
N GLU A 378 8.87 -21.65 -22.95
CA GLU A 378 7.97 -21.16 -21.91
C GLU A 378 8.26 -19.68 -21.58
N ALA A 379 9.53 -19.31 -21.53
CA ALA A 379 9.96 -17.92 -21.31
C ALA A 379 9.50 -17.02 -22.47
N GLU A 380 9.70 -17.42 -23.73
CA GLU A 380 9.28 -16.66 -24.92
C GLU A 380 7.75 -16.45 -24.95
N GLN A 381 6.99 -17.51 -24.64
CA GLN A 381 5.54 -17.44 -24.54
C GLN A 381 5.08 -16.48 -23.43
N THR A 382 5.70 -16.57 -22.26
CA THR A 382 5.33 -15.75 -21.09
C THR A 382 5.67 -14.27 -21.31
N TYR A 383 6.84 -13.94 -21.85
CA TYR A 383 7.17 -12.56 -22.25
C TYR A 383 6.24 -12.02 -23.34
N SER A 384 5.84 -12.88 -24.30
CA SER A 384 4.89 -12.47 -25.34
C SER A 384 3.53 -12.12 -24.76
N ALA A 385 3.06 -12.87 -23.75
CA ALA A 385 1.84 -12.56 -23.02
C ALA A 385 1.96 -11.22 -22.26
N ALA A 386 3.09 -10.95 -21.60
CA ALA A 386 3.35 -9.68 -20.93
C ALA A 386 3.33 -8.49 -21.92
N LEU A 387 3.98 -8.61 -23.08
CA LEU A 387 3.94 -7.59 -24.12
C LEU A 387 2.54 -7.34 -24.65
N ALA A 388 1.76 -8.40 -24.89
CA ALA A 388 0.39 -8.29 -25.39
C ALA A 388 -0.50 -7.49 -24.43
N LEU A 389 -0.33 -7.66 -23.12
CA LEU A 389 -1.05 -6.88 -22.11
C LEU A 389 -0.61 -5.42 -22.09
N LEU A 390 0.68 -5.13 -22.16
CA LEU A 390 1.21 -3.77 -22.17
C LEU A 390 0.76 -2.96 -23.38
N VAL A 391 0.76 -3.58 -24.58
CA VAL A 391 0.37 -2.91 -25.83
C VAL A 391 -1.14 -2.63 -25.89
N LYS A 392 -1.97 -3.44 -25.23
CA LYS A 392 -3.42 -3.22 -25.16
C LYS A 392 -3.84 -2.02 -24.32
N GLN A 393 -2.95 -1.49 -23.48
CA GLN A 393 -3.29 -0.38 -22.60
C GLN A 393 -3.54 0.91 -23.40
N PRO A 394 -4.52 1.76 -23.00
CA PRO A 394 -4.82 3.01 -23.69
C PRO A 394 -3.63 3.97 -23.78
N LYS A 395 -2.75 3.91 -22.78
CA LYS A 395 -1.46 4.63 -22.73
C LYS A 395 -0.38 3.61 -22.33
N PRO A 396 0.31 3.02 -23.31
CA PRO A 396 1.33 2.02 -23.02
C PRO A 396 2.43 2.57 -22.12
N ASP A 397 2.80 1.81 -21.09
CA ASP A 397 3.92 2.12 -20.21
C ASP A 397 5.24 1.85 -20.95
N ALA A 398 5.85 2.90 -21.48
CA ALA A 398 7.10 2.78 -22.25
C ALA A 398 8.27 2.21 -21.43
N PRO A 399 8.50 2.58 -20.16
CA PRO A 399 9.44 1.92 -19.28
C PRO A 399 9.20 0.41 -19.10
N ALA A 400 7.97 -0.01 -18.86
CA ALA A 400 7.62 -1.43 -18.71
C ALA A 400 7.85 -2.21 -20.02
N LEU A 401 7.40 -1.66 -21.15
CA LEU A 401 7.68 -2.24 -22.48
C LEU A 401 9.20 -2.40 -22.73
N ALA A 402 9.98 -1.36 -22.42
CA ALA A 402 11.43 -1.41 -22.56
C ALA A 402 12.06 -2.49 -21.68
N GLY A 403 11.54 -2.70 -20.47
CA GLY A 403 11.96 -3.77 -19.56
C GLY A 403 11.75 -5.16 -20.15
N VAL A 404 10.52 -5.45 -20.60
CA VAL A 404 10.19 -6.76 -21.19
C VAL A 404 11.00 -7.00 -22.49
N TYR A 405 11.17 -6.00 -23.37
CA TYR A 405 12.03 -6.16 -24.56
C TYR A 405 13.49 -6.41 -24.20
N PHE A 406 14.00 -5.78 -23.14
CA PHE A 406 15.35 -6.04 -22.66
C PHE A 406 15.49 -7.49 -22.16
N ASN A 407 14.52 -7.98 -21.39
CA ASN A 407 14.53 -9.35 -20.87
C ASN A 407 14.41 -10.39 -22.00
N LEU A 408 13.60 -10.11 -23.05
CA LEU A 408 13.57 -10.91 -24.28
C LEU A 408 14.92 -10.90 -25.02
N ALA A 409 15.62 -9.79 -25.03
CA ALA A 409 16.97 -9.75 -25.62
C ALA A 409 17.94 -10.67 -24.86
N VAL A 410 17.86 -10.68 -23.52
CA VAL A 410 18.66 -11.60 -22.67
C VAL A 410 18.28 -13.06 -22.93
N LEU A 411 16.98 -13.37 -23.01
CA LEU A 411 16.49 -14.70 -23.36
C LEU A 411 17.11 -15.19 -24.69
N TYR A 412 16.95 -14.41 -25.78
CA TYR A 412 17.45 -14.78 -27.09
C TYR A 412 18.99 -14.84 -27.15
N GLN A 413 19.68 -14.02 -26.35
CA GLN A 413 21.14 -14.12 -26.23
C GLN A 413 21.56 -15.45 -25.62
N ARG A 414 20.89 -15.91 -24.56
CA ARG A 414 21.14 -17.19 -23.89
C ARG A 414 20.81 -18.38 -24.79
N GLU A 415 19.76 -18.26 -25.59
CA GLU A 415 19.33 -19.28 -26.56
C GLU A 415 20.22 -19.32 -27.83
N GLY A 416 21.16 -18.37 -27.99
CA GLY A 416 22.03 -18.27 -29.17
C GLY A 416 21.38 -17.60 -30.38
N LYS A 417 20.16 -17.04 -30.25
CA LYS A 417 19.43 -16.33 -31.31
C LYS A 417 19.86 -14.85 -31.44
N HIS A 418 21.13 -14.60 -31.75
CA HIS A 418 21.75 -13.27 -31.66
C HIS A 418 21.05 -12.19 -32.50
N LYS A 419 20.49 -12.51 -33.68
CA LYS A 419 19.75 -11.55 -34.51
C LYS A 419 18.45 -11.08 -33.80
N LYS A 420 17.70 -12.01 -33.18
CA LYS A 420 16.50 -11.67 -32.41
C LYS A 420 16.88 -10.85 -31.16
N ALA A 421 17.94 -11.24 -30.47
CA ALA A 421 18.46 -10.52 -29.30
C ALA A 421 18.74 -9.06 -29.60
N ARG A 422 19.50 -8.78 -30.69
CA ARG A 422 19.82 -7.42 -31.12
C ARG A 422 18.57 -6.60 -31.43
N LYS A 423 17.62 -7.16 -32.16
CA LYS A 423 16.34 -6.49 -32.49
C LYS A 423 15.55 -6.09 -31.23
N MET A 424 15.51 -6.97 -30.22
CA MET A 424 14.81 -6.66 -28.96
C MET A 424 15.56 -5.60 -28.15
N ALA A 425 16.88 -5.64 -28.11
CA ALA A 425 17.70 -4.62 -27.44
C ALA A 425 17.53 -3.22 -28.07
N GLU A 426 17.47 -3.15 -29.41
CA GLU A 426 17.22 -1.91 -30.15
C GLU A 426 15.83 -1.33 -29.81
N LYS A 427 14.78 -2.15 -29.75
CA LYS A 427 13.45 -1.73 -29.32
C LYS A 427 13.44 -1.20 -27.88
N ALA A 428 14.10 -1.91 -26.95
CA ALA A 428 14.22 -1.49 -25.57
C ALA A 428 14.92 -0.13 -25.44
N LYS A 429 15.99 0.08 -26.23
CA LYS A 429 16.72 1.35 -26.26
C LYS A 429 15.85 2.49 -26.81
N SER A 430 15.20 2.30 -27.95
CA SER A 430 14.31 3.33 -28.55
C SER A 430 13.22 3.81 -27.61
N LEU A 431 12.60 2.88 -26.84
CA LEU A 431 11.58 3.23 -25.86
C LEU A 431 12.13 4.02 -24.65
N ARG A 432 13.35 3.70 -24.20
CA ARG A 432 14.02 4.46 -23.13
C ARG A 432 14.39 5.86 -23.58
N ASP A 433 14.93 6.00 -24.78
CA ASP A 433 15.35 7.29 -25.34
C ASP A 433 14.13 8.21 -25.55
N SER A 434 13.00 7.68 -26.01
CA SER A 434 11.74 8.42 -26.15
C SER A 434 11.15 8.86 -24.81
N ALA A 435 11.22 8.02 -23.77
CA ALA A 435 10.75 8.35 -22.43
C ALA A 435 11.63 9.39 -21.71
N ALA A 436 12.91 9.49 -22.06
CA ALA A 436 13.82 10.51 -21.52
C ALA A 436 13.65 11.89 -22.18
N SER A 437 12.99 11.95 -23.34
CA SER A 437 12.79 13.17 -24.14
C SER A 437 11.39 13.81 -23.91
N SER A 438 10.50 13.15 -23.21
CA SER A 438 9.14 13.57 -22.83
C SER A 438 9.05 13.95 -21.34
#